data_7deae1fa4555cba34ab6a7aada684bf8
#
_entry.id   7deae1fa4555cba34ab6a7aada684bf8
#
_cell.length_a   1.000
_cell.length_b   1.000
_cell.length_c   1.000
_cell.angle_alpha   90.00
_cell.angle_beta   90.00
_cell.angle_gamma   90.00
#
_symmetry.space_group_name_H-M   'P 1'
#
loop_
_entity.id
_entity.type
_entity.pdbx_description
1 polymer ?
#
loop_
_entity_poly.entity_id
_entity_poly.type
_entity_poly.pdbx_seq_one_letter_code
_entity_poly.pdbx_strand_id
1 'polypeptide(L)'
;FMKQICNDLGQACQLCILSSDGVCTIDQCLPKSTITYITRLNEVIPINVSASGKLLTALLPKEERARFLKKATLRFTPYTEKTITDPALFSEHLEQIAAQGYGTDDEEYAIGVGCIAVPIHTPDNKIIAAVGTTGPVAPYKTSESFNSILEHLKETAQQIEERMF
;
A
#
# COMPACT_ATOMS: atom_id res chain seq x y z
N PHE A 1 4.88 16.69 3.59
CA PHE A 1 4.74 15.87 2.38
C PHE A 1 3.37 15.18 2.33
N MET A 2 3.08 14.21 3.18
CA MET A 2 1.79 13.49 3.20
C MET A 2 0.57 14.43 3.23
N LYS A 3 0.64 15.54 3.97
CA LYS A 3 -0.45 16.53 4.02
C LYS A 3 -0.65 17.26 2.68
N GLN A 4 0.42 17.49 1.96
CA GLN A 4 0.34 18.14 0.65
C GLN A 4 -0.34 17.21 -0.35
N ILE A 5 0.16 15.99 -0.55
CA ILE A 5 -0.44 15.02 -1.47
C ILE A 5 -1.91 14.70 -1.11
N CYS A 6 -2.20 14.62 0.19
CA CYS A 6 -3.58 14.42 0.66
C CYS A 6 -4.51 15.56 0.21
N ASN A 7 -4.06 16.82 0.27
CA ASN A 7 -4.84 17.96 -0.17
C ASN A 7 -4.95 18.02 -1.70
N ASP A 8 -3.85 17.74 -2.41
CA ASP A 8 -3.78 17.85 -3.87
C ASP A 8 -4.66 16.80 -4.56
N LEU A 9 -4.68 15.59 -4.02
CA LEU A 9 -5.48 14.47 -4.55
C LEU A 9 -6.88 14.36 -3.94
N GLY A 10 -7.15 15.05 -2.83
CA GLY A 10 -8.42 14.92 -2.10
C GLY A 10 -8.66 13.52 -1.53
N GLN A 11 -7.60 12.76 -1.29
CA GLN A 11 -7.63 11.38 -0.80
C GLN A 11 -6.83 11.23 0.50
N ALA A 12 -7.18 10.22 1.32
CA ALA A 12 -6.39 9.90 2.50
C ALA A 12 -4.99 9.43 2.07
N CYS A 13 -3.94 9.96 2.73
CA CYS A 13 -2.56 9.53 2.53
C CYS A 13 -2.08 8.81 3.79
N GLN A 14 -1.40 7.69 3.62
CA GLN A 14 -1.02 6.78 4.71
C GLN A 14 0.45 6.42 4.62
N LEU A 15 1.08 6.26 5.79
CA LEU A 15 2.42 5.70 5.95
C LEU A 15 2.29 4.33 6.61
N CYS A 16 2.81 3.29 5.96
CA CYS A 16 2.66 1.91 6.37
C CYS A 16 4.00 1.20 6.51
N ILE A 17 4.07 0.28 7.47
CA ILE A 17 5.21 -0.63 7.68
C ILE A 17 4.73 -2.07 7.78
N LEU A 18 5.61 -3.03 7.47
CA LEU A 18 5.32 -4.43 7.79
C LEU A 18 5.37 -4.64 9.31
N SER A 19 4.48 -5.48 9.79
CA SER A 19 4.47 -6.01 11.15
C SER A 19 4.86 -7.50 11.12
N SER A 20 4.72 -8.20 12.24
CA SER A 20 5.13 -9.62 12.36
C SER A 20 4.42 -10.58 11.40
N ASP A 21 3.20 -10.26 10.99
CA ASP A 21 2.31 -11.13 10.20
C ASP A 21 1.29 -10.36 9.34
N GLY A 22 1.53 -9.08 9.12
CA GLY A 22 0.64 -8.20 8.39
C GLY A 22 1.27 -6.84 8.08
N VAL A 23 0.44 -5.85 7.84
CA VAL A 23 0.82 -4.45 7.59
C VAL A 23 0.12 -3.53 8.57
N CYS A 24 0.81 -2.48 8.99
CA CYS A 24 0.35 -1.51 9.98
C CYS A 24 0.45 -0.10 9.42
N THR A 25 -0.62 0.69 9.52
CA THR A 25 -0.59 2.13 9.24
C THR A 25 -0.10 2.84 10.50
N ILE A 26 1.04 3.53 10.40
CA ILE A 26 1.68 4.23 11.52
C ILE A 26 1.39 5.72 11.55
N ASP A 27 1.02 6.30 10.40
CA ASP A 27 0.60 7.71 10.29
C ASP A 27 -0.36 7.88 9.11
N GLN A 28 -1.25 8.87 9.18
CA GLN A 28 -2.16 9.23 8.11
C GLN A 28 -2.51 10.71 8.10
N CYS A 29 -2.73 11.23 6.89
CA CYS A 29 -3.34 12.52 6.64
C CYS A 29 -4.69 12.34 5.97
N LEU A 30 -5.71 13.08 6.45
CA LEU A 30 -7.06 13.03 5.93
C LEU A 30 -7.38 14.27 5.10
N PRO A 31 -8.02 14.13 3.95
CA PRO A 31 -8.44 15.27 3.12
C PRO A 31 -9.57 16.05 3.79
N LYS A 32 -9.70 17.31 3.38
CA LYS A 32 -10.88 18.13 3.73
C LYS A 32 -12.05 17.74 2.84
N SER A 33 -12.55 16.52 2.98
CA SER A 33 -13.65 15.97 2.20
C SER A 33 -14.83 15.64 3.11
N THR A 34 -16.05 15.68 2.57
CA THR A 34 -17.27 15.30 3.30
C THR A 34 -17.29 13.80 3.62
N ILE A 35 -16.69 12.99 2.75
CA ILE A 35 -16.52 11.54 2.94
C ILE A 35 -15.03 11.24 2.81
N THR A 36 -14.48 10.57 3.80
CA THR A 36 -13.09 10.13 3.76
C THR A 36 -12.93 8.73 4.34
N TYR A 37 -11.92 8.02 3.86
CA TYR A 37 -11.56 6.69 4.35
C TYR A 37 -10.52 6.83 5.46
N ILE A 38 -10.84 6.30 6.64
CA ILE A 38 -9.97 6.36 7.82
C ILE A 38 -9.49 4.95 8.13
N THR A 39 -8.18 4.77 8.14
CA THR A 39 -7.55 3.54 8.62
C THR A 39 -7.28 3.67 10.11
N ARG A 40 -7.47 2.59 10.87
CA ARG A 40 -7.08 2.58 12.29
C ARG A 40 -5.57 2.53 12.40
N LEU A 41 -5.02 3.51 13.10
CA LEU A 41 -3.58 3.56 13.36
C LEU A 41 -3.16 2.42 14.30
N ASN A 42 -1.99 1.86 14.03
CA ASN A 42 -1.36 0.81 14.82
C ASN A 42 -2.16 -0.51 14.89
N GLU A 43 -3.15 -0.69 14.04
CA GLU A 43 -3.83 -1.97 13.85
C GLU A 43 -3.18 -2.73 12.70
N VAL A 44 -2.89 -4.01 12.94
CA VAL A 44 -2.29 -4.89 11.93
C VAL A 44 -3.40 -5.53 11.10
N ILE A 45 -3.39 -5.29 9.80
CA ILE A 45 -4.32 -5.89 8.84
C ILE A 45 -3.60 -6.93 7.96
N PRO A 46 -4.34 -7.88 7.36
CA PRO A 46 -3.75 -8.85 6.43
C PRO A 46 -3.13 -8.15 5.21
N ILE A 47 -1.99 -8.68 4.74
CA ILE A 47 -1.28 -8.10 3.60
C ILE A 47 -2.02 -8.25 2.28
N ASN A 48 -2.85 -9.28 2.13
CA ASN A 48 -3.55 -9.59 0.88
C ASN A 48 -4.68 -8.60 0.53
N VAL A 49 -5.05 -7.73 1.45
CA VAL A 49 -6.08 -6.70 1.24
C VAL A 49 -5.51 -5.28 1.31
N SER A 50 -4.20 -5.12 1.23
CA SER A 50 -3.54 -3.81 1.35
C SER A 50 -2.53 -3.59 0.24
N ALA A 51 -2.62 -2.45 -0.45
CA ALA A 51 -1.63 -2.02 -1.43
C ALA A 51 -0.22 -1.97 -0.83
N SER A 52 -0.07 -1.33 0.34
CA SER A 52 1.20 -1.25 1.07
C SER A 52 1.68 -2.60 1.56
N GLY A 53 0.77 -3.45 2.07
CA GLY A 53 1.09 -4.79 2.56
C GLY A 53 1.62 -5.69 1.46
N LYS A 54 0.96 -5.72 0.31
CA LYS A 54 1.41 -6.46 -0.88
C LYS A 54 2.76 -5.94 -1.38
N LEU A 55 2.90 -4.62 -1.51
CA LEU A 55 4.14 -3.99 -1.98
C LEU A 55 5.33 -4.30 -1.09
N LEU A 56 5.23 -4.02 0.20
CA LEU A 56 6.31 -4.25 1.15
C LEU A 56 6.71 -5.72 1.22
N THR A 57 5.72 -6.63 1.13
CA THR A 57 5.99 -8.08 1.08
C THR A 57 6.68 -8.48 -0.22
N ALA A 58 6.23 -7.95 -1.36
CA ALA A 58 6.81 -8.24 -2.69
C ALA A 58 8.31 -7.85 -2.77
N LEU A 59 8.66 -6.76 -2.09
CA LEU A 59 10.00 -6.17 -2.13
C LEU A 59 10.95 -6.71 -1.03
N LEU A 60 10.47 -7.60 -0.14
CA LEU A 60 11.36 -8.31 0.79
C LEU A 60 12.36 -9.21 0.04
N PRO A 61 13.57 -9.38 0.58
CA PRO A 61 14.50 -10.40 0.12
C PRO A 61 13.81 -11.79 0.10
N LYS A 62 14.10 -12.59 -0.93
CA LYS A 62 13.36 -13.83 -1.22
C LYS A 62 13.20 -14.76 0.00
N GLU A 63 14.25 -14.93 0.79
CA GLU A 63 14.22 -15.78 1.97
C GLU A 63 13.39 -15.19 3.11
N GLU A 64 13.45 -13.87 3.30
CA GLU A 64 12.64 -13.16 4.29
C GLU A 64 11.16 -13.20 3.89
N ARG A 65 10.86 -12.95 2.62
CA ARG A 65 9.51 -13.05 2.06
C ARG A 65 8.92 -14.45 2.30
N ALA A 66 9.67 -15.51 2.01
CA ALA A 66 9.20 -16.87 2.23
C ALA A 66 8.91 -17.16 3.72
N ARG A 67 9.76 -16.68 4.63
CA ARG A 67 9.52 -16.80 6.08
C ARG A 67 8.31 -15.99 6.55
N PHE A 68 8.17 -14.78 6.05
CA PHE A 68 7.06 -13.89 6.38
C PHE A 68 5.72 -14.47 5.92
N LEU A 69 5.64 -14.96 4.69
CA LEU A 69 4.42 -15.52 4.11
C LEU A 69 3.90 -16.74 4.89
N LYS A 70 4.76 -17.55 5.49
CA LYS A 70 4.32 -18.69 6.33
C LYS A 70 3.40 -18.27 7.49
N LYS A 71 3.55 -17.05 8.00
CA LYS A 71 2.69 -16.51 9.06
C LYS A 71 1.56 -15.66 8.49
N ALA A 72 1.87 -14.79 7.55
CA ALA A 72 0.92 -13.82 7.01
C ALA A 72 -0.27 -14.50 6.29
N THR A 73 -0.02 -15.60 5.55
CA THR A 73 -1.08 -16.33 4.84
C THR A 73 -2.12 -16.97 5.78
N LEU A 74 -1.77 -17.22 7.03
CA LEU A 74 -2.73 -17.72 8.02
C LEU A 74 -3.83 -16.71 8.38
N ARG A 75 -3.59 -15.44 8.07
CA ARG A 75 -4.56 -14.34 8.29
C ARG A 75 -5.38 -14.01 7.05
N PHE A 76 -5.16 -14.69 5.93
CA PHE A 76 -5.91 -14.41 4.70
C PHE A 76 -7.39 -14.71 4.91
N THR A 77 -8.20 -13.67 4.71
CA THR A 77 -9.65 -13.73 4.84
C THR A 77 -10.25 -13.09 3.59
N PRO A 78 -11.30 -13.67 3.00
CA PRO A 78 -12.01 -13.06 1.89
C PRO A 78 -12.86 -11.89 2.40
N TYR A 79 -12.48 -10.67 2.06
CA TYR A 79 -13.25 -9.45 2.36
C TYR A 79 -14.23 -9.13 1.25
N THR A 80 -13.82 -9.39 0.01
CA THR A 80 -14.63 -9.23 -1.20
C THR A 80 -14.38 -10.40 -2.15
N GLU A 81 -15.12 -10.47 -3.24
CA GLU A 81 -14.88 -11.48 -4.29
C GLU A 81 -13.52 -11.28 -5.00
N LYS A 82 -12.93 -10.08 -4.92
CA LYS A 82 -11.62 -9.78 -5.50
C LYS A 82 -10.44 -10.12 -4.58
N THR A 83 -10.70 -10.39 -3.32
CA THR A 83 -9.64 -10.71 -2.35
C THR A 83 -8.92 -12.00 -2.74
N ILE A 84 -7.61 -11.93 -2.97
CA ILE A 84 -6.78 -13.11 -3.21
C ILE A 84 -6.50 -13.78 -1.87
N THR A 85 -7.01 -15.00 -1.69
CA THR A 85 -6.80 -15.81 -0.47
C THR A 85 -5.96 -17.06 -0.70
N ASP A 86 -5.79 -17.47 -1.96
CA ASP A 86 -4.91 -18.58 -2.32
C ASP A 86 -3.43 -18.14 -2.24
N PRO A 87 -2.58 -18.82 -1.44
CA PRO A 87 -1.18 -18.42 -1.27
C PRO A 87 -0.33 -18.51 -2.54
N ALA A 88 -0.66 -19.43 -3.47
CA ALA A 88 0.09 -19.59 -4.71
C ALA A 88 -0.22 -18.44 -5.66
N LEU A 89 -1.50 -18.15 -5.88
CA LEU A 89 -1.95 -16.98 -6.68
C LEU A 89 -1.44 -15.67 -6.06
N PHE A 90 -1.43 -15.57 -4.74
CA PHE A 90 -0.90 -14.39 -4.07
C PHE A 90 0.61 -14.23 -4.31
N SER A 91 1.38 -15.32 -4.30
CA SER A 91 2.82 -15.28 -4.60
C SER A 91 3.09 -14.83 -6.04
N GLU A 92 2.32 -15.29 -7.01
CA GLU A 92 2.40 -14.83 -8.41
C GLU A 92 2.09 -13.33 -8.52
N HIS A 93 1.07 -12.87 -7.82
CA HIS A 93 0.71 -11.45 -7.76
C HIS A 93 1.82 -10.59 -7.14
N LEU A 94 2.52 -11.09 -6.12
CA LEU A 94 3.67 -10.39 -5.53
C LEU A 94 4.85 -10.24 -6.52
N GLU A 95 5.10 -11.22 -7.40
CA GLU A 95 6.13 -11.09 -8.44
C GLU A 95 5.78 -9.96 -9.45
N GLN A 96 4.50 -9.81 -9.79
CA GLN A 96 4.04 -8.71 -10.64
C GLN A 96 4.25 -7.35 -9.95
N ILE A 97 3.89 -7.26 -8.67
CA ILE A 97 4.10 -6.05 -7.86
C ILE A 97 5.59 -5.71 -7.74
N ALA A 98 6.45 -6.69 -7.52
CA ALA A 98 7.89 -6.49 -7.45
C ALA A 98 8.45 -5.95 -8.79
N ALA A 99 7.97 -6.44 -9.92
CA ALA A 99 8.40 -6.01 -11.24
C ALA A 99 7.93 -4.57 -11.58
N GLN A 100 6.72 -4.18 -11.16
CA GLN A 100 6.18 -2.85 -11.46
C GLN A 100 6.60 -1.77 -10.45
N GLY A 101 7.02 -2.15 -9.23
CA GLY A 101 7.54 -1.24 -8.21
C GLY A 101 6.47 -0.45 -7.43
N TYR A 102 5.20 -0.79 -7.56
CA TYR A 102 4.11 -0.21 -6.76
C TYR A 102 3.05 -1.26 -6.45
N GLY A 103 2.32 -1.07 -5.36
CA GLY A 103 1.20 -1.92 -4.95
C GLY A 103 -0.15 -1.24 -5.20
N THR A 104 -1.17 -2.04 -5.44
CA THR A 104 -2.55 -1.57 -5.60
C THR A 104 -3.50 -2.40 -4.74
N ASP A 105 -4.60 -1.79 -4.31
CA ASP A 105 -5.80 -2.47 -3.83
C ASP A 105 -6.96 -2.04 -4.74
N ASP A 106 -7.53 -2.98 -5.48
CA ASP A 106 -8.65 -2.78 -6.37
C ASP A 106 -9.91 -3.42 -5.80
N GLU A 107 -10.48 -2.80 -4.77
CA GLU A 107 -11.66 -3.30 -4.07
C GLU A 107 -11.45 -4.66 -3.38
N GLU A 108 -10.22 -5.01 -3.04
CA GLU A 108 -9.89 -6.27 -2.35
C GLU A 108 -10.21 -6.18 -0.86
N TYR A 109 -10.05 -5.00 -0.24
CA TYR A 109 -10.42 -4.74 1.14
C TYR A 109 -11.90 -4.40 1.29
N ALA A 110 -12.43 -3.52 0.43
CA ALA A 110 -13.83 -3.11 0.45
C ALA A 110 -14.29 -2.66 -0.95
N ILE A 111 -15.51 -3.05 -1.32
CA ILE A 111 -16.12 -2.61 -2.59
C ILE A 111 -16.18 -1.09 -2.62
N GLY A 112 -15.83 -0.49 -3.76
CA GLY A 112 -15.79 0.96 -3.98
C GLY A 112 -14.55 1.66 -3.46
N VAL A 113 -13.59 0.94 -2.85
CA VAL A 113 -12.33 1.47 -2.33
C VAL A 113 -11.17 1.08 -3.23
N GLY A 114 -10.27 2.03 -3.52
CA GLY A 114 -9.02 1.80 -4.23
C GLY A 114 -7.83 2.39 -3.48
N CYS A 115 -6.67 1.75 -3.62
CA CYS A 115 -5.42 2.24 -3.04
C CYS A 115 -4.26 2.06 -4.02
N ILE A 116 -3.28 2.97 -3.93
CA ILE A 116 -1.95 2.81 -4.54
C ILE A 116 -0.92 3.08 -3.45
N ALA A 117 0.18 2.34 -3.47
CA ALA A 117 1.31 2.55 -2.56
C ALA A 117 2.64 2.43 -3.31
N VAL A 118 3.62 3.24 -2.88
CA VAL A 118 5.01 3.21 -3.36
C VAL A 118 5.97 3.03 -2.18
N PRO A 119 7.16 2.44 -2.39
CA PRO A 119 8.11 2.20 -1.32
C PRO A 119 8.84 3.47 -0.92
N ILE A 120 9.35 3.48 0.31
CA ILE A 120 10.31 4.47 0.84
C ILE A 120 11.60 3.72 1.15
N HIS A 121 12.72 4.22 0.60
CA HIS A 121 14.03 3.61 0.71
C HIS A 121 14.96 4.39 1.64
N THR A 122 15.92 3.69 2.21
CA THR A 122 17.10 4.28 2.83
C THR A 122 18.19 4.54 1.77
N PRO A 123 19.24 5.33 2.07
CA PRO A 123 20.35 5.56 1.13
C PRO A 123 21.08 4.28 0.67
N ASP A 124 21.07 3.23 1.46
CA ASP A 124 21.58 1.90 1.11
C ASP A 124 20.54 1.03 0.39
N ASN A 125 19.50 1.67 -0.14
CA ASN A 125 18.44 1.06 -0.96
C ASN A 125 17.64 -0.05 -0.25
N LYS A 126 17.56 0.00 1.08
CA LYS A 126 16.62 -0.86 1.82
C LYS A 126 15.26 -0.21 1.92
N ILE A 127 14.22 -1.01 1.83
CA ILE A 127 12.85 -0.55 1.97
C ILE A 127 12.45 -0.59 3.44
N ILE A 128 11.98 0.54 3.96
CA ILE A 128 11.61 0.69 5.37
C ILE A 128 10.12 0.93 5.60
N ALA A 129 9.44 1.49 4.61
CA ALA A 129 8.03 1.83 4.69
C ALA A 129 7.41 1.92 3.29
N ALA A 130 6.11 2.11 3.24
CA ALA A 130 5.39 2.51 2.04
C ALA A 130 4.53 3.74 2.33
N VAL A 131 4.47 4.67 1.39
CA VAL A 131 3.48 5.75 1.37
C VAL A 131 2.42 5.45 0.32
N GLY A 132 1.16 5.65 0.67
CA GLY A 132 0.05 5.33 -0.22
C GLY A 132 -1.15 6.24 -0.04
N THR A 133 -2.09 6.15 -0.99
CA THR A 133 -3.38 6.83 -0.94
C THR A 133 -4.52 5.83 -0.92
N THR A 134 -5.60 6.21 -0.24
CA THR A 134 -6.85 5.44 -0.18
C THR A 134 -8.02 6.38 -0.44
N GLY A 135 -8.93 5.95 -1.30
CA GLY A 135 -10.11 6.74 -1.65
C GLY A 135 -11.14 5.94 -2.43
N PRO A 136 -12.16 6.63 -3.00
CA PRO A 136 -13.11 6.00 -3.93
C PRO A 136 -12.36 5.35 -5.09
N VAL A 137 -12.79 4.16 -5.52
CA VAL A 137 -12.09 3.38 -6.55
C VAL A 137 -12.06 4.04 -7.93
N ALA A 138 -13.02 4.90 -8.26
CA ALA A 138 -13.18 5.46 -9.60
C ALA A 138 -11.92 6.15 -10.17
N PRO A 139 -11.18 7.02 -9.43
CA PRO A 139 -9.93 7.61 -9.92
C PRO A 139 -8.83 6.60 -10.22
N TYR A 140 -8.86 5.43 -9.57
CA TYR A 140 -7.86 4.38 -9.78
C TYR A 140 -8.15 3.52 -11.02
N LYS A 141 -9.33 3.66 -11.64
CA LYS A 141 -9.74 2.91 -12.84
C LYS A 141 -9.38 3.57 -14.15
N THR A 142 -9.08 4.87 -14.16
CA THR A 142 -8.70 5.59 -15.38
C THR A 142 -7.18 5.75 -15.43
N SER A 143 -6.58 5.45 -16.58
CA SER A 143 -5.12 5.50 -16.75
C SER A 143 -4.53 6.88 -16.43
N GLU A 144 -5.23 7.96 -16.80
CA GLU A 144 -4.80 9.33 -16.54
C GLU A 144 -4.72 9.63 -15.05
N SER A 145 -5.83 9.39 -14.31
CA SER A 145 -5.87 9.65 -12.86
C SER A 145 -4.95 8.70 -12.10
N PHE A 146 -4.89 7.43 -12.49
CA PHE A 146 -3.99 6.45 -11.90
C PHE A 146 -2.53 6.87 -12.00
N ASN A 147 -2.08 7.26 -13.21
CA ASN A 147 -0.71 7.71 -13.43
C ASN A 147 -0.40 8.99 -12.67
N SER A 148 -1.34 9.94 -12.64
CA SER A 148 -1.19 11.16 -11.85
C SER A 148 -1.02 10.86 -10.36
N ILE A 149 -1.84 10.00 -9.77
CA ILE A 149 -1.72 9.59 -8.37
C ILE A 149 -0.37 8.90 -8.12
N LEU A 150 0.02 7.99 -9.00
CA LEU A 150 1.28 7.25 -8.87
C LEU A 150 2.50 8.17 -8.91
N GLU A 151 2.54 9.15 -9.81
CA GLU A 151 3.64 10.11 -9.90
C GLU A 151 3.70 11.02 -8.66
N HIS A 152 2.58 11.53 -8.17
CA HIS A 152 2.56 12.31 -6.91
C HIS A 152 3.05 11.48 -5.71
N LEU A 153 2.73 10.18 -5.67
CA LEU A 153 3.21 9.29 -4.62
C LEU A 153 4.73 9.09 -4.72
N LYS A 154 5.27 8.88 -5.91
CA LYS A 154 6.73 8.73 -6.13
C LYS A 154 7.49 9.99 -5.72
N GLU A 155 7.00 11.16 -6.14
CA GLU A 155 7.59 12.45 -5.73
C GLU A 155 7.54 12.62 -4.21
N THR A 156 6.44 12.25 -3.57
CA THR A 156 6.30 12.32 -2.11
C THR A 156 7.27 11.36 -1.42
N ALA A 157 7.43 10.13 -1.91
CA ALA A 157 8.38 9.17 -1.37
C ALA A 157 9.81 9.71 -1.46
N GLN A 158 10.20 10.22 -2.63
CA GLN A 158 11.51 10.84 -2.83
C GLN A 158 11.76 12.02 -1.88
N GLN A 159 10.78 12.92 -1.70
CA GLN A 159 10.90 14.04 -0.78
C GLN A 159 11.04 13.58 0.69
N ILE A 160 10.39 12.47 1.07
CA ILE A 160 10.55 11.88 2.39
C ILE A 160 11.98 11.34 2.54
N GLU A 161 12.46 10.57 1.57
CA GLU A 161 13.80 10.01 1.54
C GLU A 161 14.88 11.09 1.67
N GLU A 162 14.82 12.15 0.86
CA GLU A 162 15.75 13.29 0.87
C GLU A 162 15.78 14.06 2.19
N ARG A 163 14.69 14.03 2.95
CA ARG A 163 14.58 14.73 4.24
C ARG A 163 14.95 13.88 5.45
N MET A 164 14.81 12.56 5.34
CA MET A 164 15.09 11.63 6.45
C MET A 164 16.56 11.26 6.52
N PHE A 165 17.25 11.40 5.43
CA PHE A 165 18.64 10.96 5.27
C PHE A 165 19.51 12.03 4.63
#